data_f4c6e7d1693341336c73fe861d5d9a24
#
_entry.id   f4c6e7d1693341336c73fe861d5d9a24
#
_cell.length_a   1.000
_cell.length_b   1.000
_cell.length_c   1.000
_cell.angle_alpha   90.00
_cell.angle_beta   90.00
_cell.angle_gamma   90.00
#
_symmetry.space_group_name_H-M   'P 1'
#
loop_
_entity.id
_entity.type
_entity.pdbx_description
1 polymer ?
#
loop_
_entity_poly.entity_id
_entity_poly.type
_entity_poly.pdbx_seq_one_letter_code
_entity_poly.pdbx_strand_id
1 'polypeptide(L)'
;MITPGEYTLLLTDEVQRAIAANRGRDPLEVALDRNTPHARLVATQVKYLARAEAKLPSYAAAQCILPPLAFEQASSEACAAHKRIAGGAVLDLTCGLGADAFFLARRFRRVVTLERDQTLARIAAENFRRLGAANIEVVNTSAETYLAQPGLHFDWVYADPDRRSGDGRKLVRLEDCSPDILSLMPLIGRTSGRLCVKNSPLFDIGEALRLFPGARVEAVSLGDECKEVVIYADGTGPGITATALGRGSFTATPAQAGAPPHPGAFEPDRYRWLVVPDVALQKARLARLHLRGKADIWSENGYGFAAERPEGIIGRVFAIESIEPYDPRRLKRAFKGRGAELMKRDFPFAAEELARRLGVHAGNDVRLAFTKIGSGFWVVRLE
;
A
#
# COMPACT_ATOMS: atom_id res chain seq x y z
N MET A 1 17.71 8.91 11.43
CA MET A 1 18.10 9.39 10.07
C MET A 1 19.60 9.16 9.92
N ILE A 2 20.09 8.94 8.69
CA ILE A 2 21.53 8.90 8.40
C ILE A 2 22.07 10.33 8.49
N THR A 3 23.15 10.52 9.25
CA THR A 3 23.83 11.83 9.35
C THR A 3 24.72 12.09 8.14
N PRO A 4 25.10 13.36 7.85
CA PRO A 4 26.07 13.67 6.77
C PRO A 4 27.39 12.89 6.89
N GLY A 5 27.89 12.71 8.12
CA GLY A 5 29.11 11.92 8.37
C GLY A 5 28.94 10.43 8.06
N GLU A 6 27.82 9.83 8.48
CA GLU A 6 27.49 8.44 8.15
C GLU A 6 27.31 8.24 6.63
N TYR A 7 26.70 9.22 5.94
CA TYR A 7 26.60 9.16 4.47
C TYR A 7 27.98 9.13 3.82
N THR A 8 28.91 9.96 4.27
CA THR A 8 30.31 9.95 3.75
C THR A 8 30.97 8.60 3.99
N LEU A 9 30.81 8.00 5.17
CA LEU A 9 31.31 6.67 5.49
C LEU A 9 30.71 5.58 4.58
N LEU A 10 29.41 5.65 4.30
CA LEU A 10 28.72 4.71 3.43
C LEU A 10 29.20 4.76 1.97
N LEU A 11 29.92 5.80 1.55
CA LEU A 11 30.52 5.89 0.23
C LEU A 11 31.93 5.31 0.16
N THR A 12 32.56 4.98 1.31
CA THR A 12 33.91 4.43 1.33
C THR A 12 33.95 2.96 0.93
N ASP A 13 35.02 2.55 0.22
CA ASP A 13 35.23 1.16 -0.16
C ASP A 13 35.32 0.23 1.05
N GLU A 14 35.84 0.71 2.16
CA GLU A 14 35.93 -0.06 3.41
C GLU A 14 34.54 -0.47 3.91
N VAL A 15 33.63 0.49 4.06
CA VAL A 15 32.27 0.24 4.54
C VAL A 15 31.46 -0.56 3.51
N GLN A 16 31.61 -0.30 2.21
CA GLN A 16 30.94 -1.06 1.16
C GLN A 16 31.38 -2.54 1.14
N ARG A 17 32.68 -2.81 1.29
CA ARG A 17 33.19 -4.18 1.43
C ARG A 17 32.68 -4.86 2.70
N ALA A 18 32.64 -4.13 3.82
CA ALA A 18 32.09 -4.65 5.06
C ALA A 18 30.59 -5.01 4.95
N ILE A 19 29.79 -4.16 4.29
CA ILE A 19 28.36 -4.46 4.02
C ILE A 19 28.25 -5.72 3.16
N ALA A 20 29.01 -5.82 2.07
CA ALA A 20 28.98 -6.97 1.17
C ALA A 20 29.38 -8.28 1.87
N ALA A 21 30.44 -8.25 2.68
CA ALA A 21 30.94 -9.41 3.43
C ALA A 21 29.96 -9.90 4.53
N ASN A 22 29.09 -9.02 5.01
CA ASN A 22 28.13 -9.34 6.08
C ASN A 22 26.70 -9.59 5.57
N ARG A 23 26.47 -9.62 4.27
CA ARG A 23 25.13 -9.98 3.71
C ARG A 23 24.70 -11.36 4.19
N GLY A 24 23.43 -11.46 4.62
CA GLY A 24 22.84 -12.71 5.12
C GLY A 24 23.16 -13.06 6.57
N ARG A 25 24.09 -12.35 7.24
CA ARG A 25 24.33 -12.50 8.68
C ARG A 25 23.25 -11.82 9.51
N ASP A 26 23.07 -12.28 10.75
CA ASP A 26 22.21 -11.59 11.71
C ASP A 26 22.71 -10.16 11.95
N PRO A 27 21.89 -9.11 11.73
CA PRO A 27 22.29 -7.74 11.96
C PRO A 27 22.73 -7.45 13.40
N LEU A 28 22.23 -8.17 14.40
CA LEU A 28 22.65 -8.01 15.78
C LEU A 28 24.08 -8.51 16.00
N GLU A 29 24.41 -9.67 15.42
CA GLU A 29 25.78 -10.19 15.45
C GLU A 29 26.75 -9.25 14.77
N VAL A 30 26.39 -8.70 13.60
CA VAL A 30 27.21 -7.72 12.87
C VAL A 30 27.41 -6.45 13.69
N ALA A 31 26.38 -5.97 14.39
CA ALA A 31 26.47 -4.76 15.22
C ALA A 31 27.41 -4.91 16.42
N LEU A 32 27.61 -6.15 16.90
CA LEU A 32 28.47 -6.49 18.05
C LEU A 32 29.87 -6.96 17.63
N ASP A 33 30.13 -7.17 16.36
CA ASP A 33 31.40 -7.66 15.83
C ASP A 33 32.45 -6.54 15.84
N ARG A 34 33.46 -6.68 16.71
CA ARG A 34 34.55 -5.72 16.87
C ARG A 34 35.49 -5.60 15.65
N ASN A 35 35.46 -6.61 14.77
CA ASN A 35 36.26 -6.65 13.56
C ASN A 35 35.58 -5.96 12.37
N THR A 36 34.29 -5.67 12.49
CA THR A 36 33.53 -4.98 11.45
C THR A 36 33.72 -3.46 11.60
N PRO A 37 34.27 -2.75 10.60
CA PRO A 37 34.41 -1.30 10.64
C PRO A 37 33.00 -0.66 10.68
N HIS A 38 32.80 0.34 11.54
CA HIS A 38 31.53 1.03 11.71
C HIS A 38 30.34 0.05 11.90
N ALA A 39 30.53 -0.98 12.73
CA ALA A 39 29.66 -2.16 12.88
C ALA A 39 28.16 -1.85 12.94
N ARG A 40 27.72 -0.82 13.69
CA ARG A 40 26.31 -0.43 13.78
C ARG A 40 25.74 0.10 12.46
N LEU A 41 26.54 0.87 11.73
CA LEU A 41 26.15 1.42 10.42
C LEU A 41 26.04 0.30 9.39
N VAL A 42 27.05 -0.60 9.35
CA VAL A 42 27.06 -1.80 8.49
C VAL A 42 25.86 -2.69 8.80
N ALA A 43 25.62 -3.02 10.07
CA ALA A 43 24.50 -3.83 10.51
C ALA A 43 23.15 -3.25 10.08
N THR A 44 22.99 -1.93 10.17
CA THR A 44 21.79 -1.23 9.69
C THR A 44 21.59 -1.44 8.20
N GLN A 45 22.63 -1.26 7.38
CA GLN A 45 22.52 -1.48 5.94
C GLN A 45 22.27 -2.96 5.60
N VAL A 46 22.93 -3.91 6.25
CA VAL A 46 22.68 -5.35 6.07
C VAL A 46 21.22 -5.68 6.35
N LYS A 47 20.65 -5.20 7.47
CA LYS A 47 19.25 -5.39 7.83
C LYS A 47 18.30 -4.87 6.74
N TYR A 48 18.52 -3.64 6.28
CA TYR A 48 17.59 -3.01 5.34
C TYR A 48 17.77 -3.52 3.91
N LEU A 49 18.96 -3.93 3.48
CA LEU A 49 19.17 -4.62 2.21
C LEU A 49 18.45 -5.97 2.16
N ALA A 50 18.51 -6.76 3.24
CA ALA A 50 17.75 -8.02 3.32
C ALA A 50 16.22 -7.78 3.24
N ARG A 51 15.70 -6.75 3.92
CA ARG A 51 14.28 -6.37 3.80
C ARG A 51 13.91 -5.82 2.42
N ALA A 52 14.86 -5.18 1.75
CA ALA A 52 14.66 -4.64 0.41
C ALA A 52 14.50 -5.74 -0.65
N GLU A 53 15.01 -6.95 -0.45
CA GLU A 53 14.80 -8.07 -1.37
C GLU A 53 13.32 -8.34 -1.65
N ALA A 54 12.45 -8.15 -0.65
CA ALA A 54 11.00 -8.30 -0.81
C ALA A 54 10.28 -7.00 -1.21
N LYS A 55 10.70 -5.84 -0.68
CA LYS A 55 9.99 -4.56 -0.87
C LYS A 55 10.47 -3.77 -2.07
N LEU A 56 11.78 -3.74 -2.30
CA LEU A 56 12.48 -2.95 -3.33
C LEU A 56 13.64 -3.79 -3.92
N PRO A 57 13.36 -4.91 -4.61
CA PRO A 57 14.40 -5.81 -5.11
C PRO A 57 15.43 -5.14 -6.02
N SER A 58 15.04 -4.17 -6.84
CA SER A 58 16.01 -3.39 -7.66
C SER A 58 17.02 -2.64 -6.78
N TYR A 59 16.58 -2.07 -5.65
CA TYR A 59 17.45 -1.36 -4.70
C TYR A 59 18.38 -2.30 -3.95
N ALA A 60 17.89 -3.50 -3.60
CA ALA A 60 18.72 -4.54 -2.98
C ALA A 60 19.81 -5.04 -3.93
N ALA A 61 19.46 -5.27 -5.21
CA ALA A 61 20.38 -5.71 -6.25
C ALA A 61 21.47 -4.65 -6.55
N ALA A 62 21.09 -3.37 -6.60
CA ALA A 62 21.99 -2.25 -6.82
C ALA A 62 22.77 -1.82 -5.54
N GLN A 63 22.58 -2.53 -4.42
CA GLN A 63 23.20 -2.20 -3.12
C GLN A 63 22.99 -0.74 -2.71
N CYS A 64 21.77 -0.23 -2.90
CA CYS A 64 21.40 1.14 -2.57
C CYS A 64 21.59 1.44 -1.08
N ILE A 65 21.84 2.70 -0.76
CA ILE A 65 21.87 3.19 0.62
C ILE A 65 20.45 3.32 1.12
N LEU A 66 20.13 2.65 2.24
CA LEU A 66 18.77 2.53 2.76
C LEU A 66 18.65 3.14 4.17
N PRO A 67 18.31 4.46 4.26
CA PRO A 67 17.99 5.07 5.55
C PRO A 67 16.72 4.42 6.14
N PRO A 68 16.73 3.99 7.42
CA PRO A 68 15.62 3.26 8.02
C PRO A 68 14.24 3.89 7.81
N LEU A 69 14.07 5.16 8.19
CA LEU A 69 12.79 5.85 8.09
C LEU A 69 12.33 6.01 6.63
N ALA A 70 13.22 6.45 5.74
CA ALA A 70 12.88 6.62 4.33
C ALA A 70 12.53 5.28 3.66
N PHE A 71 13.19 4.18 4.05
CA PHE A 71 12.84 2.85 3.58
C PHE A 71 11.46 2.39 4.06
N GLU A 72 11.11 2.61 5.34
CA GLU A 72 9.80 2.23 5.86
C GLU A 72 8.66 2.99 5.14
N GLN A 73 8.87 4.27 4.87
CA GLN A 73 7.90 5.14 4.21
C GLN A 73 7.81 4.93 2.70
N ALA A 74 8.88 4.44 2.07
CA ALA A 74 8.90 4.26 0.62
C ALA A 74 7.81 3.31 0.12
N SER A 75 7.28 3.59 -1.07
CA SER A 75 6.44 2.65 -1.84
C SER A 75 7.16 1.32 -2.06
N SER A 76 6.42 0.21 -2.09
CA SER A 76 6.98 -1.02 -2.65
C SER A 76 7.20 -0.89 -4.15
N GLU A 77 8.13 -1.66 -4.70
CA GLU A 77 8.44 -1.67 -6.13
C GLU A 77 7.21 -1.96 -6.98
N ALA A 78 6.37 -2.90 -6.54
CA ALA A 78 5.12 -3.23 -7.23
C ALA A 78 4.13 -2.06 -7.25
N CYS A 79 3.98 -1.30 -6.16
CA CYS A 79 3.12 -0.12 -6.11
C CYS A 79 3.69 1.04 -6.92
N ALA A 80 5.01 1.30 -6.82
CA ALA A 80 5.67 2.34 -7.60
C ALA A 80 5.58 2.07 -9.11
N ALA A 81 5.81 0.82 -9.54
CA ALA A 81 5.69 0.40 -10.93
C ALA A 81 4.25 0.49 -11.47
N HIS A 82 3.24 0.43 -10.60
CA HIS A 82 1.84 0.46 -11.01
C HIS A 82 1.32 1.85 -11.37
N LYS A 83 1.93 2.94 -10.92
CA LYS A 83 1.44 4.32 -11.17
C LYS A 83 1.10 4.55 -12.65
N ARG A 84 -0.16 4.92 -12.94
CA ARG A 84 -0.70 4.99 -14.31
C ARG A 84 -0.51 6.36 -14.94
N ILE A 85 0.69 6.91 -14.86
CA ILE A 85 1.07 8.18 -15.49
C ILE A 85 2.28 7.99 -16.40
N ALA A 86 2.33 8.72 -17.49
CA ALA A 86 3.42 8.70 -18.46
C ALA A 86 3.47 10.01 -19.27
N GLY A 87 4.61 10.33 -19.87
CA GLY A 87 4.77 11.54 -20.68
C GLY A 87 6.21 11.88 -21.00
N GLY A 88 6.44 13.12 -21.39
CA GLY A 88 7.78 13.67 -21.63
C GLY A 88 8.50 14.02 -20.34
N ALA A 89 7.85 14.78 -19.45
CA ALA A 89 8.45 15.23 -18.19
C ALA A 89 7.47 15.14 -17.01
N VAL A 90 7.98 14.75 -15.85
CA VAL A 90 7.25 14.76 -14.59
C VAL A 90 8.05 15.49 -13.51
N LEU A 91 7.34 16.29 -12.70
CA LEU A 91 7.86 16.88 -11.48
C LEU A 91 7.32 16.10 -10.28
N ASP A 92 8.20 15.43 -9.56
CA ASP A 92 7.90 14.77 -8.29
C ASP A 92 8.25 15.73 -7.13
N LEU A 93 7.23 16.12 -6.36
CA LEU A 93 7.38 17.07 -5.25
C LEU A 93 7.97 16.43 -3.97
N THR A 94 8.17 15.11 -3.95
CA THR A 94 8.38 14.34 -2.70
C THR A 94 9.28 13.14 -2.92
N CYS A 95 10.56 13.36 -3.20
CA CYS A 95 11.52 12.31 -3.53
C CYS A 95 11.60 11.19 -2.49
N GLY A 96 11.85 11.55 -1.23
CA GLY A 96 12.13 10.58 -0.18
C GLY A 96 13.29 9.64 -0.56
N LEU A 97 13.06 8.32 -0.49
CA LEU A 97 14.05 7.33 -0.96
C LEU A 97 14.14 7.25 -2.49
N GLY A 98 13.19 7.83 -3.21
CA GLY A 98 13.16 7.86 -4.67
C GLY A 98 12.51 6.65 -5.35
N ALA A 99 11.80 5.80 -4.60
CA ALA A 99 11.19 4.59 -5.19
C ALA A 99 10.19 4.93 -6.30
N ASP A 100 9.27 5.86 -6.07
CA ASP A 100 8.31 6.28 -7.10
C ASP A 100 9.03 6.98 -8.28
N ALA A 101 9.97 7.90 -8.01
CA ALA A 101 10.74 8.59 -9.05
C ALA A 101 11.50 7.62 -9.97
N PHE A 102 12.09 6.55 -9.41
CA PHE A 102 12.79 5.52 -10.18
C PHE A 102 11.85 4.79 -11.18
N PHE A 103 10.62 4.46 -10.76
CA PHE A 103 9.67 3.81 -11.66
C PHE A 103 9.00 4.79 -12.62
N LEU A 104 8.82 6.06 -12.24
CA LEU A 104 8.41 7.12 -13.16
C LEU A 104 9.43 7.33 -14.27
N ALA A 105 10.73 7.23 -13.99
CA ALA A 105 11.79 7.36 -14.98
C ALA A 105 11.73 6.34 -16.12
N ARG A 106 11.03 5.22 -15.95
CA ARG A 106 10.77 4.23 -16.99
C ARG A 106 9.65 4.63 -17.96
N ARG A 107 8.87 5.67 -17.62
CA ARG A 107 7.68 6.12 -18.34
C ARG A 107 7.75 7.58 -18.78
N PHE A 108 8.75 8.30 -18.29
CA PHE A 108 9.01 9.69 -18.64
C PHE A 108 10.42 9.84 -19.19
N ARG A 109 10.58 10.73 -20.17
CA ARG A 109 11.91 11.05 -20.69
C ARG A 109 12.77 11.81 -19.67
N ARG A 110 12.13 12.62 -18.82
CA ARG A 110 12.76 13.40 -17.75
C ARG A 110 11.91 13.34 -16.48
N VAL A 111 12.57 13.08 -15.36
CA VAL A 111 12.01 13.19 -14.02
C VAL A 111 12.81 14.24 -13.25
N VAL A 112 12.14 15.24 -12.71
CA VAL A 112 12.70 16.14 -11.71
C VAL A 112 12.05 15.79 -10.38
N THR A 113 12.84 15.48 -9.36
CA THR A 113 12.33 15.11 -8.05
C THR A 113 12.93 15.97 -6.95
N LEU A 114 12.08 16.41 -6.03
CA LEU A 114 12.43 17.39 -5.00
C LEU A 114 12.59 16.69 -3.64
N GLU A 115 13.67 17.04 -2.93
CA GLU A 115 13.89 16.58 -1.55
C GLU A 115 14.45 17.73 -0.70
N ARG A 116 13.75 18.05 0.39
CA ARG A 116 14.14 19.15 1.28
C ARG A 116 15.30 18.81 2.22
N ASP A 117 15.42 17.52 2.62
CA ASP A 117 16.56 17.07 3.43
C ASP A 117 17.77 16.87 2.54
N GLN A 118 18.84 17.64 2.80
CA GLN A 118 20.05 17.62 1.99
C GLN A 118 20.73 16.26 1.97
N THR A 119 20.75 15.56 3.09
CA THR A 119 21.40 14.25 3.19
C THR A 119 20.60 13.21 2.42
N LEU A 120 19.27 13.22 2.55
CA LEU A 120 18.39 12.31 1.81
C LEU A 120 18.43 12.58 0.31
N ALA A 121 18.47 13.85 -0.12
CA ALA A 121 18.64 14.22 -1.53
C ALA A 121 19.94 13.65 -2.13
N ARG A 122 21.07 13.75 -1.40
CA ARG A 122 22.34 13.14 -1.83
C ARG A 122 22.27 11.61 -1.88
N ILE A 123 21.61 10.98 -0.90
CA ILE A 123 21.40 9.52 -0.90
C ILE A 123 20.55 9.09 -2.09
N ALA A 124 19.45 9.80 -2.38
CA ALA A 124 18.61 9.50 -3.51
C ALA A 124 19.37 9.63 -4.85
N ALA A 125 20.15 10.70 -5.03
CA ALA A 125 20.98 10.89 -6.22
C ALA A 125 22.02 9.76 -6.39
N GLU A 126 22.70 9.35 -5.31
CA GLU A 126 23.64 8.23 -5.34
C GLU A 126 22.91 6.90 -5.65
N ASN A 127 21.72 6.69 -5.07
CA ASN A 127 20.91 5.50 -5.36
C ASN A 127 20.50 5.46 -6.83
N PHE A 128 20.07 6.58 -7.44
CA PHE A 128 19.75 6.64 -8.86
C PHE A 128 20.96 6.34 -9.76
N ARG A 129 22.15 6.81 -9.37
CA ARG A 129 23.41 6.46 -10.05
C ARG A 129 23.67 4.95 -9.99
N ARG A 130 23.48 4.31 -8.83
CA ARG A 130 23.65 2.85 -8.64
C ARG A 130 22.60 2.05 -9.45
N LEU A 131 21.39 2.57 -9.55
CA LEU A 131 20.28 1.99 -10.30
C LEU A 131 20.38 2.24 -11.82
N GLY A 132 21.35 3.04 -12.28
CA GLY A 132 21.51 3.39 -13.70
C GLY A 132 20.42 4.33 -14.24
N ALA A 133 19.74 5.07 -13.38
CA ALA A 133 18.64 5.97 -13.77
C ALA A 133 19.17 7.37 -14.13
N ALA A 134 19.66 7.53 -15.37
CA ALA A 134 20.32 8.75 -15.84
C ALA A 134 19.35 9.93 -16.16
N ASN A 135 18.03 9.66 -16.24
CA ASN A 135 17.02 10.66 -16.59
C ASN A 135 16.30 11.24 -15.38
N ILE A 136 16.85 11.07 -14.17
CA ILE A 136 16.32 11.63 -12.92
C ILE A 136 17.26 12.73 -12.42
N GLU A 137 16.70 13.91 -12.22
CA GLU A 137 17.35 15.05 -11.59
C GLU A 137 16.83 15.24 -10.18
N VAL A 138 17.69 15.15 -9.17
CA VAL A 138 17.33 15.42 -7.76
C VAL A 138 17.67 16.87 -7.43
N VAL A 139 16.68 17.63 -7.00
CA VAL A 139 16.86 19.01 -6.58
C VAL A 139 16.62 19.13 -5.08
N ASN A 140 17.64 19.60 -4.35
CA ASN A 140 17.51 19.83 -2.91
C ASN A 140 16.81 21.15 -2.64
N THR A 141 15.50 21.10 -2.54
CA THR A 141 14.63 22.25 -2.28
C THR A 141 13.26 21.80 -1.77
N SER A 142 12.44 22.75 -1.30
CA SER A 142 11.04 22.45 -0.98
C SER A 142 10.15 22.60 -2.23
N ALA A 143 8.99 21.93 -2.21
CA ALA A 143 7.98 22.05 -3.26
C ALA A 143 7.51 23.49 -3.47
N GLU A 144 7.29 24.22 -2.37
CA GLU A 144 6.86 25.62 -2.37
C GLU A 144 7.87 26.51 -3.10
N THR A 145 9.15 26.37 -2.75
CA THR A 145 10.24 27.15 -3.34
C THR A 145 10.42 26.84 -4.83
N TYR A 146 10.36 25.58 -5.20
CA TYR A 146 10.53 25.17 -6.59
C TYR A 146 9.38 25.64 -7.47
N LEU A 147 8.13 25.39 -7.04
CA LEU A 147 6.92 25.76 -7.78
C LEU A 147 6.71 27.27 -7.92
N ALA A 148 7.34 28.09 -7.05
CA ALA A 148 7.31 29.55 -7.17
C ALA A 148 8.11 30.09 -8.37
N GLN A 149 9.00 29.28 -8.96
CA GLN A 149 9.79 29.69 -10.13
C GLN A 149 8.90 29.88 -11.36
N PRO A 150 9.16 30.89 -12.20
CA PRO A 150 8.41 31.11 -13.43
C PRO A 150 8.83 30.12 -14.54
N GLY A 151 7.95 29.86 -15.49
CA GLY A 151 8.27 29.15 -16.72
C GLY A 151 8.42 27.64 -16.56
N LEU A 152 7.95 27.05 -15.46
CA LEU A 152 7.96 25.60 -15.28
C LEU A 152 6.87 24.94 -16.13
N HIS A 153 7.24 23.94 -16.90
CA HIS A 153 6.32 23.12 -17.70
C HIS A 153 6.66 21.63 -17.57
N PHE A 154 5.66 20.87 -17.10
CA PHE A 154 5.73 19.41 -16.99
C PHE A 154 4.42 18.79 -17.49
N ASP A 155 4.47 17.55 -17.99
CA ASP A 155 3.24 16.85 -18.37
C ASP A 155 2.43 16.42 -17.14
N TRP A 156 3.12 16.13 -16.04
CA TRP A 156 2.53 15.73 -14.78
C TRP A 156 3.28 16.35 -13.60
N VAL A 157 2.53 16.65 -12.55
CA VAL A 157 3.05 16.78 -11.19
C VAL A 157 2.66 15.54 -10.41
N TYR A 158 3.62 14.94 -9.70
CA TYR A 158 3.43 13.82 -8.78
C TYR A 158 3.71 14.28 -7.34
N ALA A 159 2.98 13.75 -6.37
CA ALA A 159 3.24 13.99 -4.96
C ALA A 159 2.85 12.78 -4.09
N ASP A 160 3.68 12.49 -3.09
CA ASP A 160 3.41 11.58 -1.97
C ASP A 160 3.60 12.34 -0.65
N PRO A 161 2.65 13.23 -0.29
CA PRO A 161 2.83 14.10 0.85
C PRO A 161 2.82 13.36 2.17
N ASP A 162 3.83 13.61 3.01
CA ASP A 162 3.96 13.02 4.35
C ASP A 162 3.07 13.73 5.37
N ARG A 163 2.58 12.99 6.36
CA ARG A 163 1.91 13.60 7.51
C ARG A 163 2.87 14.51 8.28
N ARG A 164 2.43 15.72 8.60
CA ARG A 164 3.10 16.54 9.62
C ARG A 164 2.98 15.82 10.96
N SER A 165 4.10 15.45 11.56
CA SER A 165 4.14 14.79 12.86
C SER A 165 3.60 15.72 13.95
N GLY A 166 2.54 15.35 14.67
CA GLY A 166 2.11 16.14 15.82
C GLY A 166 0.83 15.71 16.52
N ASP A 167 -0.21 15.37 15.79
CA ASP A 167 -1.50 15.05 16.44
C ASP A 167 -1.90 13.60 16.15
N GLY A 168 -2.05 12.81 17.19
CA GLY A 168 -2.51 11.42 17.13
C GLY A 168 -3.92 11.19 16.53
N ARG A 169 -4.36 12.06 15.61
CA ARG A 169 -5.63 11.95 14.89
C ARG A 169 -5.59 10.80 13.89
N LYS A 170 -6.62 9.97 13.93
CA LYS A 170 -6.76 8.78 13.07
C LYS A 170 -7.11 9.10 11.61
N LEU A 171 -7.60 10.29 11.30
CA LEU A 171 -7.98 10.71 9.94
C LEU A 171 -6.79 11.39 9.25
N VAL A 172 -6.51 10.95 8.04
CA VAL A 172 -5.51 11.57 7.16
C VAL A 172 -6.22 12.66 6.35
N ARG A 173 -5.82 13.92 6.55
CA ARG A 173 -6.27 15.05 5.73
C ARG A 173 -5.10 15.56 4.91
N LEU A 174 -5.35 15.98 3.67
CA LEU A 174 -4.29 16.53 2.80
C LEU A 174 -3.74 17.87 3.32
N GLU A 175 -4.56 18.64 4.02
CA GLU A 175 -4.15 19.91 4.66
C GLU A 175 -3.14 19.72 5.79
N ASP A 176 -3.16 18.53 6.43
CA ASP A 176 -2.25 18.17 7.53
C ASP A 176 -0.94 17.51 7.01
N CYS A 177 -0.78 17.43 5.68
CA CYS A 177 0.39 16.83 5.05
C CYS A 177 1.46 17.87 4.64
N SER A 178 2.65 17.41 4.34
CA SER A 178 3.75 18.23 3.81
C SER A 178 4.33 17.55 2.56
N PRO A 179 4.38 18.25 1.41
CA PRO A 179 3.80 19.60 1.18
C PRO A 179 2.27 19.61 1.28
N ASP A 180 1.70 20.77 1.60
CA ASP A 180 0.25 21.00 1.55
C ASP A 180 -0.20 21.17 0.08
N ILE A 181 -0.66 20.08 -0.50
CA ILE A 181 -1.03 20.02 -1.92
C ILE A 181 -2.18 20.98 -2.24
N LEU A 182 -3.14 21.14 -1.32
CA LEU A 182 -4.30 22.01 -1.59
C LEU A 182 -3.91 23.49 -1.66
N SER A 183 -3.02 23.93 -0.78
CA SER A 183 -2.48 25.29 -0.82
C SER A 183 -1.61 25.56 -2.07
N LEU A 184 -0.96 24.49 -2.59
CA LEU A 184 -0.11 24.56 -3.77
C LEU A 184 -0.86 24.43 -5.11
N MET A 185 -2.16 24.12 -5.11
CA MET A 185 -2.94 23.92 -6.35
C MET A 185 -2.79 25.04 -7.38
N PRO A 186 -2.77 26.37 -7.00
CA PRO A 186 -2.58 27.43 -7.98
C PRO A 186 -1.20 27.37 -8.66
N LEU A 187 -0.16 26.98 -7.94
CA LEU A 187 1.20 26.82 -8.48
C LEU A 187 1.32 25.56 -9.33
N ILE A 188 0.74 24.46 -8.87
CA ILE A 188 0.68 23.20 -9.61
C ILE A 188 -0.03 23.40 -10.94
N GLY A 189 -1.19 24.09 -10.96
CA GLY A 189 -1.96 24.34 -12.17
C GLY A 189 -1.23 25.20 -13.20
N ARG A 190 -0.30 26.07 -12.77
CA ARG A 190 0.58 26.83 -13.69
C ARG A 190 1.72 25.97 -14.26
N THR A 191 2.11 24.93 -13.53
CA THR A 191 3.23 24.03 -13.85
C THR A 191 2.78 22.87 -14.73
N SER A 192 1.58 22.32 -14.47
CA SER A 192 0.99 21.20 -15.21
C SER A 192 -0.53 21.20 -15.10
N GLY A 193 -1.20 20.80 -16.17
CA GLY A 193 -2.65 20.53 -16.16
C GLY A 193 -3.01 19.16 -15.55
N ARG A 194 -2.04 18.38 -15.10
CA ARG A 194 -2.25 17.01 -14.56
C ARG A 194 -1.50 16.81 -13.27
N LEU A 195 -2.22 16.25 -12.29
CA LEU A 195 -1.69 15.96 -10.96
C LEU A 195 -1.98 14.50 -10.57
N CYS A 196 -0.98 13.82 -10.03
CA CYS A 196 -1.11 12.51 -9.40
C CYS A 196 -0.72 12.63 -7.93
N VAL A 197 -1.63 12.30 -7.01
CA VAL A 197 -1.35 12.33 -5.57
C VAL A 197 -1.52 10.94 -4.98
N LYS A 198 -0.43 10.41 -4.44
CA LYS A 198 -0.46 9.18 -3.64
C LYS A 198 -0.81 9.52 -2.19
N ASN A 199 -1.65 8.72 -1.59
CA ASN A 199 -2.07 8.89 -0.21
C ASN A 199 -1.98 7.57 0.55
N SER A 200 -1.94 7.69 1.87
CA SER A 200 -2.08 6.57 2.80
C SER A 200 -3.34 5.75 2.50
N PRO A 201 -3.33 4.42 2.71
CA PRO A 201 -4.54 3.59 2.60
C PRO A 201 -5.67 4.01 3.55
N LEU A 202 -5.39 4.85 4.54
CA LEU A 202 -6.41 5.39 5.44
C LEU A 202 -7.18 6.58 4.84
N PHE A 203 -6.69 7.20 3.76
CA PHE A 203 -7.35 8.34 3.12
C PHE A 203 -8.72 7.92 2.54
N ASP A 204 -9.78 8.69 2.81
CA ASP A 204 -11.13 8.37 2.37
C ASP A 204 -11.35 8.70 0.88
N ILE A 205 -11.94 7.76 0.13
CA ILE A 205 -12.19 7.93 -1.31
C ILE A 205 -13.26 8.98 -1.59
N GLY A 206 -14.28 9.08 -0.74
CA GLY A 206 -15.30 10.12 -0.85
C GLY A 206 -14.69 11.51 -0.66
N GLU A 207 -13.76 11.64 0.27
CA GLU A 207 -13.00 12.87 0.48
C GLU A 207 -12.10 13.20 -0.72
N ALA A 208 -11.46 12.20 -1.33
CA ALA A 208 -10.70 12.40 -2.56
C ALA A 208 -11.55 13.00 -3.69
N LEU A 209 -12.76 12.44 -3.91
CA LEU A 209 -13.69 12.93 -4.93
C LEU A 209 -14.26 14.31 -4.60
N ARG A 210 -14.41 14.65 -3.32
CA ARG A 210 -14.85 15.96 -2.86
C ARG A 210 -13.79 17.03 -3.12
N LEU A 211 -12.52 16.72 -2.80
CA LEU A 211 -11.39 17.65 -2.95
C LEU A 211 -10.97 17.83 -4.42
N PHE A 212 -11.10 16.78 -5.22
CA PHE A 212 -10.75 16.78 -6.64
C PHE A 212 -11.95 16.33 -7.50
N PRO A 213 -12.96 17.20 -7.67
CA PRO A 213 -14.12 16.90 -8.51
C PRO A 213 -13.67 16.59 -9.94
N GLY A 214 -14.08 15.44 -10.48
CA GLY A 214 -13.65 15.02 -11.82
C GLY A 214 -12.37 14.19 -11.86
N ALA A 215 -11.71 13.94 -10.74
CA ALA A 215 -10.54 13.05 -10.69
C ALA A 215 -10.94 11.57 -10.70
N ARG A 216 -10.04 10.73 -11.18
CA ARG A 216 -10.07 9.29 -10.96
C ARG A 216 -9.37 8.97 -9.63
N VAL A 217 -9.96 8.08 -8.85
CA VAL A 217 -9.40 7.64 -7.56
C VAL A 217 -9.21 6.13 -7.59
N GLU A 218 -8.03 5.67 -7.23
CA GLU A 218 -7.68 4.26 -7.26
C GLU A 218 -7.23 3.77 -5.88
N ALA A 219 -7.88 2.71 -5.37
CA ALA A 219 -7.40 1.96 -4.23
C ALA A 219 -6.52 0.80 -4.72
N VAL A 220 -5.30 0.70 -4.22
CA VAL A 220 -4.32 -0.31 -4.64
C VAL A 220 -4.01 -1.24 -3.47
N SER A 221 -4.10 -2.54 -3.69
CA SER A 221 -3.70 -3.58 -2.73
C SER A 221 -2.58 -4.46 -3.26
N LEU A 222 -1.81 -5.01 -2.34
CA LEU A 222 -0.78 -6.01 -2.60
C LEU A 222 -0.76 -7.00 -1.43
N GLY A 223 -0.91 -8.30 -1.72
CA GLY A 223 -0.84 -9.35 -0.70
C GLY A 223 -1.95 -9.23 0.36
N ASP A 224 -3.19 -8.95 -0.06
CA ASP A 224 -4.37 -8.76 0.82
C ASP A 224 -4.29 -7.53 1.76
N GLU A 225 -3.37 -6.60 1.52
CA GLU A 225 -3.25 -5.34 2.25
C GLU A 225 -3.45 -4.15 1.32
N CYS A 226 -4.33 -3.20 1.69
CA CYS A 226 -4.45 -1.93 0.98
C CYS A 226 -3.18 -1.10 1.23
N LYS A 227 -2.46 -0.77 0.16
CA LYS A 227 -1.17 -0.08 0.24
C LYS A 227 -1.29 1.42 0.06
N GLU A 228 -2.17 1.88 -0.81
CA GLU A 228 -2.29 3.29 -1.14
C GLU A 228 -3.66 3.62 -1.75
N VAL A 229 -4.03 4.89 -1.68
CA VAL A 229 -5.09 5.53 -2.45
C VAL A 229 -4.45 6.57 -3.35
N VAL A 230 -4.63 6.45 -4.66
CA VAL A 230 -4.03 7.34 -5.66
C VAL A 230 -5.11 8.18 -6.34
N ILE A 231 -4.89 9.49 -6.42
CA ILE A 231 -5.77 10.45 -7.08
C ILE A 231 -5.10 10.86 -8.40
N TYR A 232 -5.82 10.77 -9.50
CA TYR A 232 -5.40 11.22 -10.83
C TYR A 232 -6.32 12.35 -11.29
N ALA A 233 -5.89 13.59 -11.11
CA ALA A 233 -6.55 14.79 -11.61
C ALA A 233 -5.97 15.12 -13.00
N ASP A 234 -6.50 14.48 -14.03
CA ASP A 234 -5.97 14.52 -15.41
C ASP A 234 -7.03 14.92 -16.46
N GLY A 235 -8.22 15.32 -16.01
CA GLY A 235 -9.30 15.74 -16.88
C GLY A 235 -10.03 14.61 -17.63
N THR A 236 -9.74 13.34 -17.36
CA THR A 236 -10.39 12.20 -18.04
C THR A 236 -11.79 11.87 -17.50
N GLY A 237 -12.24 12.60 -16.50
CA GLY A 237 -13.53 12.41 -15.83
C GLY A 237 -13.47 11.53 -14.58
N PRO A 238 -14.52 11.60 -13.73
CA PRO A 238 -14.51 10.93 -12.45
C PRO A 238 -14.62 9.41 -12.59
N GLY A 239 -13.86 8.69 -11.80
CA GLY A 239 -13.88 7.22 -11.74
C GLY A 239 -13.33 6.70 -10.43
N ILE A 240 -13.80 5.52 -10.04
CA ILE A 240 -13.29 4.80 -8.87
C ILE A 240 -12.76 3.46 -9.36
N THR A 241 -11.51 3.17 -9.07
CA THR A 241 -10.85 1.90 -9.42
C THR A 241 -10.39 1.17 -8.17
N ALA A 242 -10.63 -0.11 -8.12
CA ALA A 242 -10.01 -1.04 -7.17
C ALA A 242 -9.01 -1.91 -7.93
N THR A 243 -7.76 -1.90 -7.52
CA THR A 243 -6.70 -2.72 -8.13
C THR A 243 -6.06 -3.61 -7.09
N ALA A 244 -6.17 -4.91 -7.27
CA ALA A 244 -5.41 -5.90 -6.53
C ALA A 244 -4.22 -6.33 -7.40
N LEU A 245 -3.02 -5.90 -7.04
CA LEU A 245 -1.81 -6.17 -7.83
C LEU A 245 -1.58 -7.69 -7.96
N GLY A 246 -1.44 -8.16 -9.19
CA GLY A 246 -1.32 -9.58 -9.53
C GLY A 246 -2.65 -10.35 -9.60
N ARG A 247 -3.81 -9.71 -9.30
CA ARG A 247 -5.14 -10.36 -9.36
C ARG A 247 -6.10 -9.70 -10.35
N GLY A 248 -6.00 -8.39 -10.57
CA GLY A 248 -6.84 -7.66 -11.51
C GLY A 248 -7.32 -6.32 -10.99
N SER A 249 -8.13 -5.63 -11.81
CA SER A 249 -8.71 -4.33 -11.47
C SER A 249 -10.18 -4.26 -11.87
N PHE A 250 -10.95 -3.46 -11.14
CA PHE A 250 -12.35 -3.17 -11.42
C PHE A 250 -12.60 -1.67 -11.30
N THR A 251 -13.25 -1.10 -12.31
CA THR A 251 -13.54 0.34 -12.38
C THR A 251 -15.03 0.59 -12.50
N ALA A 252 -15.51 1.62 -11.81
CA ALA A 252 -16.87 2.12 -11.93
C ALA A 252 -16.88 3.65 -11.86
N THR A 253 -17.95 4.27 -12.39
CA THR A 253 -18.20 5.68 -12.13
C THR A 253 -18.75 5.87 -10.70
N PRO A 254 -18.63 7.07 -10.10
CA PRO A 254 -19.23 7.33 -8.79
C PRO A 254 -20.76 7.05 -8.75
N ALA A 255 -21.45 7.29 -9.85
CA ALA A 255 -22.88 6.99 -9.97
C ALA A 255 -23.16 5.48 -9.93
N GLN A 256 -22.29 4.64 -10.49
CA GLN A 256 -22.42 3.18 -10.48
C GLN A 256 -22.01 2.56 -9.13
N ALA A 257 -21.14 3.23 -8.37
CA ALA A 257 -20.67 2.75 -7.07
C ALA A 257 -21.75 2.78 -5.98
N GLY A 258 -22.95 3.25 -6.29
CA GLY A 258 -24.11 3.19 -5.39
C GLY A 258 -24.42 1.74 -4.96
N ALA A 259 -24.80 1.57 -3.70
CA ALA A 259 -25.06 0.25 -3.14
C ALA A 259 -26.16 -0.49 -3.92
N PRO A 260 -25.90 -1.68 -4.50
CA PRO A 260 -26.95 -2.53 -5.01
C PRO A 260 -27.89 -2.95 -3.86
N PRO A 261 -29.16 -3.31 -4.15
CA PRO A 261 -30.10 -3.79 -3.16
C PRO A 261 -29.47 -4.99 -2.41
N HIS A 262 -29.80 -5.09 -1.12
CA HIS A 262 -29.40 -6.26 -0.32
C HIS A 262 -30.00 -7.53 -0.92
N PRO A 263 -29.28 -8.66 -0.91
CA PRO A 263 -29.91 -9.95 -1.14
C PRO A 263 -30.99 -10.18 -0.07
N GLY A 264 -31.94 -11.06 -0.37
CA GLY A 264 -33.03 -11.43 0.55
C GLY A 264 -32.51 -12.03 1.89
N ALA A 265 -33.33 -12.84 2.55
CA ALA A 265 -32.93 -13.55 3.76
C ALA A 265 -31.69 -14.42 3.50
N PHE A 266 -30.85 -14.57 4.52
CA PHE A 266 -29.68 -15.46 4.45
C PHE A 266 -30.11 -16.90 4.68
N GLU A 267 -29.94 -17.74 3.66
CA GLU A 267 -30.25 -19.17 3.67
C GLU A 267 -28.95 -19.98 3.59
N PRO A 268 -28.34 -20.37 4.75
CA PRO A 268 -27.00 -20.98 4.78
C PRO A 268 -26.87 -22.22 3.88
N ASP A 269 -27.88 -23.06 3.82
CA ASP A 269 -27.87 -24.34 3.09
C ASP A 269 -27.79 -24.17 1.57
N ARG A 270 -28.06 -22.98 1.06
CA ARG A 270 -28.00 -22.63 -0.36
C ARG A 270 -26.57 -22.48 -0.85
N TYR A 271 -25.60 -22.14 0.02
CA TYR A 271 -24.28 -21.70 -0.38
C TYR A 271 -23.25 -22.81 -0.25
N ARG A 272 -22.36 -22.89 -1.25
CA ARG A 272 -21.26 -23.86 -1.34
C ARG A 272 -19.89 -23.17 -1.43
N TRP A 273 -19.87 -21.87 -1.72
CA TRP A 273 -18.65 -21.09 -1.93
C TRP A 273 -18.65 -19.80 -1.13
N LEU A 274 -17.54 -19.55 -0.42
CA LEU A 274 -17.26 -18.27 0.22
C LEU A 274 -16.34 -17.46 -0.68
N VAL A 275 -16.71 -16.22 -0.95
CA VAL A 275 -15.90 -15.23 -1.64
C VAL A 275 -15.35 -14.23 -0.63
N VAL A 276 -14.04 -14.07 -0.63
CA VAL A 276 -13.33 -13.04 0.13
C VAL A 276 -12.92 -11.95 -0.85
N PRO A 277 -13.72 -10.87 -1.03
CA PRO A 277 -13.36 -9.78 -1.94
C PRO A 277 -12.01 -9.18 -1.53
N ASP A 278 -11.20 -8.78 -2.51
CA ASP A 278 -9.95 -8.09 -2.21
C ASP A 278 -10.18 -6.79 -1.42
N VAL A 279 -9.22 -6.44 -0.57
CA VAL A 279 -9.32 -5.24 0.27
C VAL A 279 -9.37 -3.94 -0.54
N ALA A 280 -8.83 -3.92 -1.76
CA ALA A 280 -8.97 -2.77 -2.67
C ALA A 280 -10.43 -2.55 -3.08
N LEU A 281 -11.19 -3.63 -3.36
CA LEU A 281 -12.62 -3.55 -3.66
C LEU A 281 -13.41 -2.98 -2.48
N GLN A 282 -13.07 -3.42 -1.27
CA GLN A 282 -13.73 -2.92 -0.06
C GLN A 282 -13.38 -1.46 0.21
N LYS A 283 -12.08 -1.09 0.10
CA LYS A 283 -11.62 0.29 0.24
C LYS A 283 -12.31 1.22 -0.76
N ALA A 284 -12.46 0.76 -1.99
CA ALA A 284 -13.12 1.49 -3.07
C ALA A 284 -14.67 1.47 -2.97
N ARG A 285 -15.25 0.70 -2.02
CA ARG A 285 -16.69 0.46 -1.90
C ARG A 285 -17.32 -0.13 -3.17
N LEU A 286 -16.55 -0.97 -3.87
CA LEU A 286 -16.92 -1.62 -5.12
C LEU A 286 -17.19 -3.12 -4.97
N ALA A 287 -17.04 -3.70 -3.77
CA ALA A 287 -17.19 -5.13 -3.55
C ALA A 287 -18.57 -5.64 -3.96
N ARG A 288 -19.65 -4.96 -3.57
CA ARG A 288 -21.02 -5.32 -3.94
C ARG A 288 -21.25 -5.24 -5.45
N LEU A 289 -20.74 -4.19 -6.09
CA LEU A 289 -20.91 -4.02 -7.54
C LEU A 289 -20.12 -5.08 -8.31
N HIS A 290 -18.90 -5.39 -7.88
CA HIS A 290 -18.06 -6.42 -8.49
C HIS A 290 -18.67 -7.83 -8.37
N LEU A 291 -19.35 -8.13 -7.25
CA LEU A 291 -19.97 -9.43 -6.99
C LEU A 291 -21.39 -9.56 -7.55
N ARG A 292 -21.97 -8.49 -8.10
CA ARG A 292 -23.33 -8.54 -8.68
C ARG A 292 -23.45 -9.67 -9.71
N GLY A 293 -24.44 -10.56 -9.51
CA GLY A 293 -24.66 -11.73 -10.38
C GLY A 293 -23.64 -12.86 -10.23
N LYS A 294 -22.69 -12.75 -9.28
CA LYS A 294 -21.65 -13.77 -9.01
C LYS A 294 -21.76 -14.35 -7.61
N ALA A 295 -22.09 -13.52 -6.62
CA ALA A 295 -22.22 -13.92 -5.21
C ALA A 295 -23.11 -12.93 -4.47
N ASP A 296 -23.85 -13.42 -3.50
CA ASP A 296 -24.65 -12.61 -2.58
C ASP A 296 -23.76 -12.03 -1.48
N ILE A 297 -23.89 -10.74 -1.20
CA ILE A 297 -23.13 -10.03 -0.17
C ILE A 297 -24.02 -9.06 0.59
N TRP A 298 -24.05 -9.17 1.93
CA TRP A 298 -24.96 -8.41 2.80
C TRP A 298 -24.38 -7.09 3.32
N SER A 299 -23.06 -6.96 3.33
CA SER A 299 -22.41 -5.71 3.72
C SER A 299 -21.23 -5.40 2.79
N GLU A 300 -20.81 -4.13 2.72
CA GLU A 300 -19.69 -3.71 1.89
C GLU A 300 -18.37 -4.36 2.29
N ASN A 301 -18.19 -4.61 3.60
CA ASN A 301 -16.98 -5.22 4.15
C ASN A 301 -17.13 -6.73 4.37
N GLY A 302 -18.28 -7.32 4.04
CA GLY A 302 -18.57 -8.73 4.28
C GLY A 302 -17.89 -9.70 3.34
N TYR A 303 -18.27 -10.96 3.50
CA TYR A 303 -17.98 -12.03 2.55
C TYR A 303 -19.11 -12.13 1.52
N GLY A 304 -18.76 -12.56 0.32
CA GLY A 304 -19.74 -13.03 -0.66
C GLY A 304 -20.03 -14.53 -0.48
N PHE A 305 -21.24 -14.96 -0.81
CA PHE A 305 -21.67 -16.35 -0.75
C PHE A 305 -22.26 -16.74 -2.10
N ALA A 306 -21.90 -17.90 -2.64
CA ALA A 306 -22.38 -18.39 -3.91
C ALA A 306 -22.77 -19.87 -3.87
N ALA A 307 -23.80 -20.25 -4.63
CA ALA A 307 -24.22 -21.65 -4.77
C ALA A 307 -23.26 -22.44 -5.68
N GLU A 308 -22.78 -21.80 -6.74
CA GLU A 308 -21.80 -22.33 -7.68
C GLU A 308 -20.48 -21.56 -7.55
N ARG A 309 -19.37 -22.17 -7.99
CA ARG A 309 -18.07 -21.53 -7.94
C ARG A 309 -18.03 -20.30 -8.85
N PRO A 310 -17.90 -19.09 -8.29
CA PRO A 310 -17.92 -17.89 -9.12
C PRO A 310 -16.58 -17.68 -9.82
N GLU A 311 -16.64 -17.15 -11.05
CA GLU A 311 -15.48 -16.81 -11.87
C GLU A 311 -15.22 -15.31 -11.94
N GLY A 312 -14.02 -14.92 -12.34
CA GLY A 312 -13.62 -13.51 -12.53
C GLY A 312 -13.68 -12.72 -11.22
N ILE A 313 -13.35 -13.33 -10.11
CA ILE A 313 -13.32 -12.71 -8.78
C ILE A 313 -11.96 -12.06 -8.53
N ILE A 314 -11.97 -10.77 -8.20
CA ILE A 314 -10.81 -10.10 -7.61
C ILE A 314 -10.85 -10.35 -6.10
N GLY A 315 -10.12 -11.36 -5.66
CA GLY A 315 -10.15 -11.84 -4.29
C GLY A 315 -9.80 -13.32 -4.18
N ARG A 316 -10.30 -13.98 -3.13
CA ARG A 316 -10.13 -15.43 -2.90
C ARG A 316 -11.49 -16.11 -2.85
N VAL A 317 -11.55 -17.36 -3.31
CA VAL A 317 -12.75 -18.19 -3.31
C VAL A 317 -12.43 -19.51 -2.63
N PHE A 318 -13.26 -19.90 -1.68
CA PHE A 318 -13.10 -21.13 -0.88
C PHE A 318 -14.37 -21.97 -0.97
N ALA A 319 -14.19 -23.31 -0.99
CA ALA A 319 -15.32 -24.20 -0.80
C ALA A 319 -15.76 -24.17 0.68
N ILE A 320 -17.08 -24.22 0.89
CA ILE A 320 -17.68 -24.20 2.23
C ILE A 320 -17.94 -25.65 2.69
N GLU A 321 -17.39 -26.00 3.84
CA GLU A 321 -17.70 -27.26 4.49
C GLU A 321 -18.99 -27.14 5.33
N SER A 322 -19.11 -26.08 6.13
CA SER A 322 -20.33 -25.81 6.90
C SER A 322 -20.52 -24.31 7.17
N ILE A 323 -21.78 -23.89 7.36
CA ILE A 323 -22.16 -22.56 7.83
C ILE A 323 -23.04 -22.74 9.07
N GLU A 324 -22.63 -22.19 10.19
CA GLU A 324 -23.33 -22.35 11.47
C GLU A 324 -23.46 -21.04 12.22
N PRO A 325 -24.50 -20.85 13.04
CA PRO A 325 -24.53 -19.75 13.98
C PRO A 325 -23.31 -19.80 14.92
N TYR A 326 -22.79 -18.63 15.26
CA TYR A 326 -21.64 -18.52 16.16
C TYR A 326 -21.99 -18.97 17.56
N ASP A 327 -21.46 -20.13 17.99
CA ASP A 327 -21.50 -20.65 19.37
C ASP A 327 -20.05 -20.87 19.85
N PRO A 328 -19.51 -19.99 20.71
CA PRO A 328 -18.13 -20.10 21.19
C PRO A 328 -17.87 -21.36 22.02
N ARG A 329 -18.89 -21.91 22.72
CA ARG A 329 -18.74 -23.13 23.52
C ARG A 329 -18.61 -24.37 22.61
N ARG A 330 -19.45 -24.45 21.58
CA ARG A 330 -19.42 -25.52 20.59
C ARG A 330 -18.12 -25.50 19.82
N LEU A 331 -17.71 -24.32 19.32
CA LEU A 331 -16.47 -24.15 18.56
C LEU A 331 -15.24 -24.48 19.41
N LYS A 332 -15.22 -24.06 20.68
CA LYS A 332 -14.12 -24.41 21.59
C LYS A 332 -14.01 -25.92 21.80
N ARG A 333 -15.13 -26.63 21.96
CA ARG A 333 -15.11 -28.11 22.08
C ARG A 333 -14.59 -28.79 20.83
N ALA A 334 -14.94 -28.25 19.64
CA ALA A 334 -14.55 -28.85 18.35
C ALA A 334 -13.09 -28.60 17.99
N PHE A 335 -12.52 -27.44 18.37
CA PHE A 335 -11.25 -26.97 17.81
C PHE A 335 -10.15 -26.67 18.83
N LYS A 336 -10.40 -26.78 20.14
CA LYS A 336 -9.39 -26.53 21.18
C LYS A 336 -8.09 -27.32 20.93
N GLY A 337 -6.95 -26.63 20.96
CA GLY A 337 -5.62 -27.19 20.75
C GLY A 337 -5.23 -27.43 19.28
N ARG A 338 -6.10 -27.10 18.31
CA ARG A 338 -5.79 -27.21 16.87
C ARG A 338 -5.15 -25.92 16.32
N GLY A 339 -4.38 -26.09 15.26
CA GLY A 339 -3.91 -24.97 14.43
C GLY A 339 -5.06 -24.43 13.58
N ALA A 340 -5.31 -23.12 13.63
CA ALA A 340 -6.41 -22.49 12.89
C ALA A 340 -5.98 -21.24 12.15
N GLU A 341 -6.42 -21.12 10.89
CA GLU A 341 -6.45 -19.85 10.16
C GLU A 341 -7.81 -19.18 10.44
N LEU A 342 -7.78 -18.04 11.12
CA LEU A 342 -8.98 -17.30 11.49
C LEU A 342 -9.12 -16.06 10.61
N MET A 343 -10.19 -16.01 9.82
CA MET A 343 -10.59 -14.84 9.04
C MET A 343 -11.80 -14.19 9.68
N LYS A 344 -11.88 -12.85 9.67
CA LYS A 344 -13.06 -12.15 10.18
C LYS A 344 -13.43 -10.96 9.32
N ARG A 345 -14.74 -10.72 9.15
CA ARG A 345 -15.30 -9.52 8.53
C ARG A 345 -16.62 -9.16 9.21
N ASP A 346 -16.78 -7.87 9.54
CA ASP A 346 -17.96 -7.39 10.28
C ASP A 346 -18.23 -8.15 11.58
N PHE A 347 -17.18 -8.60 12.24
CA PHE A 347 -17.25 -9.39 13.46
C PHE A 347 -16.63 -8.63 14.64
N PRO A 348 -17.24 -8.66 15.85
CA PRO A 348 -16.88 -7.74 16.94
C PRO A 348 -15.52 -8.05 17.59
N PHE A 349 -15.03 -9.30 17.48
CA PHE A 349 -13.78 -9.70 18.13
C PHE A 349 -12.60 -9.67 17.18
N ALA A 350 -11.41 -9.31 17.67
CA ALA A 350 -10.15 -9.44 16.95
C ALA A 350 -9.78 -10.93 16.74
N ALA A 351 -8.93 -11.24 15.75
CA ALA A 351 -8.53 -12.61 15.46
C ALA A 351 -7.81 -13.28 16.66
N GLU A 352 -6.96 -12.52 17.34
CA GLU A 352 -6.24 -12.95 18.54
C GLU A 352 -7.19 -13.25 19.71
N GLU A 353 -8.26 -12.45 19.84
CA GLU A 353 -9.28 -12.67 20.83
C GLU A 353 -10.12 -13.92 20.51
N LEU A 354 -10.47 -14.12 19.23
CA LEU A 354 -11.14 -15.34 18.77
C LEU A 354 -10.28 -16.57 19.02
N ALA A 355 -8.99 -16.54 18.68
CA ALA A 355 -8.06 -17.64 18.94
C ALA A 355 -8.03 -18.01 20.42
N ARG A 356 -7.96 -17.04 21.32
CA ARG A 356 -7.96 -17.24 22.76
C ARG A 356 -9.28 -17.81 23.28
N ARG A 357 -10.44 -17.28 22.79
CA ARG A 357 -11.78 -17.77 23.17
C ARG A 357 -12.01 -19.23 22.76
N LEU A 358 -11.54 -19.60 21.56
CA LEU A 358 -11.66 -20.94 21.00
C LEU A 358 -10.59 -21.91 21.52
N GLY A 359 -9.50 -21.37 22.08
CA GLY A 359 -8.35 -22.17 22.52
C GLY A 359 -7.58 -22.80 21.36
N VAL A 360 -7.51 -22.09 20.23
CA VAL A 360 -6.73 -22.48 19.03
C VAL A 360 -5.44 -21.68 18.96
N HIS A 361 -4.46 -22.16 18.20
CA HIS A 361 -3.23 -21.44 17.88
C HIS A 361 -3.14 -21.19 16.38
N ALA A 362 -2.23 -20.34 15.93
CA ALA A 362 -2.00 -20.11 14.51
C ALA A 362 -1.55 -21.39 13.82
N GLY A 363 -2.20 -21.75 12.71
CA GLY A 363 -1.94 -22.97 11.97
C GLY A 363 -2.97 -23.21 10.88
N ASN A 364 -2.86 -24.33 10.16
CA ASN A 364 -3.65 -24.61 8.96
C ASN A 364 -4.51 -25.90 9.07
N ASP A 365 -4.72 -26.45 10.30
CA ASP A 365 -5.54 -27.65 10.47
C ASP A 365 -7.02 -27.39 10.20
N VAL A 366 -7.45 -26.15 10.39
CA VAL A 366 -8.82 -25.70 10.12
C VAL A 366 -8.82 -24.22 9.69
N ARG A 367 -9.68 -23.88 8.74
CA ARG A 367 -9.91 -22.50 8.33
C ARG A 367 -11.32 -22.08 8.69
N LEU A 368 -11.46 -20.99 9.47
CA LEU A 368 -12.73 -20.48 9.97
C LEU A 368 -12.89 -19.00 9.58
N ALA A 369 -14.01 -18.68 8.93
CA ALA A 369 -14.39 -17.31 8.61
C ALA A 369 -15.56 -16.87 9.47
N PHE A 370 -15.38 -15.76 10.20
CA PHE A 370 -16.37 -15.18 11.09
C PHE A 370 -16.98 -13.93 10.47
N THR A 371 -18.31 -13.84 10.50
CA THR A 371 -19.03 -12.70 9.89
C THR A 371 -20.34 -12.39 10.62
N LYS A 372 -20.90 -11.22 10.32
CA LYS A 372 -22.25 -10.82 10.73
C LYS A 372 -23.12 -10.68 9.48
N ILE A 373 -24.29 -11.30 9.49
CA ILE A 373 -25.31 -11.16 8.44
C ILE A 373 -26.64 -10.83 9.12
N GLY A 374 -27.20 -9.67 8.80
CA GLY A 374 -28.34 -9.14 9.52
C GLY A 374 -28.03 -8.94 11.00
N SER A 375 -28.83 -9.50 11.89
CA SER A 375 -28.60 -9.52 13.33
C SER A 375 -27.77 -10.72 13.81
N GLY A 376 -27.55 -11.74 12.98
CA GLY A 376 -26.88 -13.00 13.31
C GLY A 376 -25.38 -12.96 13.15
N PHE A 377 -24.65 -13.64 14.05
CA PHE A 377 -23.23 -13.95 13.91
C PHE A 377 -23.04 -15.37 13.42
N TRP A 378 -22.20 -15.54 12.43
CA TRP A 378 -22.00 -16.79 11.71
C TRP A 378 -20.53 -17.18 11.71
N VAL A 379 -20.29 -18.48 11.69
CA VAL A 379 -18.99 -19.08 11.40
C VAL A 379 -19.12 -19.97 10.17
N VAL A 380 -18.19 -19.83 9.27
CA VAL A 380 -18.07 -20.63 8.04
C VAL A 380 -16.80 -21.43 8.14
N ARG A 381 -16.91 -22.74 8.12
CA ARG A 381 -15.78 -23.66 8.01
C ARG A 381 -15.48 -23.87 6.53
N LEU A 382 -14.21 -23.77 6.17
CA LEU A 382 -13.71 -23.84 4.80
C LEU A 382 -12.80 -25.04 4.60
N GLU A 383 -12.84 -25.62 3.40
CA GLU A 383 -11.90 -26.64 2.95
C GLU A 383 -10.47 -26.10 2.82
#